data_9843ee7db932c5a4b8ee1d95be761764
#
_entry.id   9843ee7db932c5a4b8ee1d95be761764
#
_cell.length_a   1.000
_cell.length_b   1.000
_cell.length_c   1.000
_cell.angle_alpha   90.00
_cell.angle_beta   90.00
_cell.angle_gamma   90.00
#
_symmetry.space_group_name_H-M   'P 1'
#
loop_
_entity.id
_entity.type
_entity.pdbx_description
1 polymer ?
#
loop_
_entity_poly.entity_id
_entity_poly.type
_entity_poly.pdbx_seq_one_letter_code
_entity_poly.pdbx_strand_id
1 'polypeptide(L)'
;TPTPCSSWQSTLCSWHPSAMSDLLLDALPTRWHGHEIIPDFRPMVWLVNTYVRGQTGDDPLGFAVSALWRFYKDPHCFLNDPQKIIDAYGYMIEFYKAGEKAAESAAAESSTAPSSGLAFDYQCDAGYIVAAFQQAYGIDLTREKLHWFRFRALFAALPEETLMAKIMGWRTMDLSEYEGSMRAHYADLQERFALPAELRGGAARVVSVEEHDAAFLARFRH
;
A
#
# COMPACT_ATOMS: atom_id res chain seq x y z
N THR A 1 -20.07 -27.09 -15.16
CA THR A 1 -20.77 -27.24 -13.86
C THR A 1 -19.83 -26.68 -12.79
N PRO A 2 -20.25 -25.62 -12.08
CA PRO A 2 -19.44 -25.07 -10.99
C PRO A 2 -19.42 -26.08 -9.84
N THR A 3 -18.23 -26.41 -9.37
CA THR A 3 -18.00 -27.24 -8.19
C THR A 3 -18.56 -26.55 -6.95
N PRO A 4 -19.35 -27.22 -6.10
CA PRO A 4 -19.89 -26.60 -4.90
C PRO A 4 -18.78 -26.31 -3.88
N CYS A 5 -18.84 -25.14 -3.29
CA CYS A 5 -17.99 -24.62 -2.23
C CYS A 5 -18.27 -25.35 -0.89
N SER A 6 -17.96 -26.63 -0.77
CA SER A 6 -18.38 -27.47 0.37
C SER A 6 -17.25 -28.01 1.26
N SER A 7 -16.11 -27.33 1.35
CA SER A 7 -15.03 -27.79 2.25
C SER A 7 -14.49 -26.69 3.16
N TRP A 8 -15.37 -26.08 3.95
CA TRP A 8 -14.98 -25.14 5.02
C TRP A 8 -14.76 -25.82 6.38
N GLN A 9 -14.87 -27.14 6.44
CA GLN A 9 -14.61 -27.86 7.68
C GLN A 9 -13.22 -28.46 7.68
N SER A 10 -12.44 -28.01 8.67
CA SER A 10 -11.16 -28.57 9.12
C SER A 10 -9.96 -28.41 8.16
N THR A 11 -9.38 -27.26 8.12
CA THR A 11 -7.93 -27.12 8.34
C THR A 11 -7.69 -25.65 8.68
N LEU A 12 -7.78 -25.30 9.95
CA LEU A 12 -7.08 -24.16 10.54
C LEU A 12 -5.57 -24.46 10.43
N CYS A 13 -5.06 -24.52 9.22
CA CYS A 13 -3.67 -24.22 9.00
C CYS A 13 -3.54 -22.73 9.34
N SER A 14 -3.07 -22.48 10.54
CA SER A 14 -2.66 -21.17 11.02
C SER A 14 -1.61 -20.61 10.08
N TRP A 15 -2.11 -19.99 9.01
CA TRP A 15 -1.26 -19.16 8.20
C TRP A 15 -1.03 -17.86 9.00
N HIS A 16 0.07 -17.83 9.74
CA HIS A 16 0.52 -16.62 10.38
C HIS A 16 1.26 -15.77 9.34
N PRO A 17 0.94 -14.47 9.22
CA PRO A 17 1.67 -13.52 8.35
C PRO A 17 3.17 -13.47 8.65
N SER A 18 3.59 -13.90 9.85
CA SER A 18 5.00 -14.04 10.22
C SER A 18 5.76 -15.11 9.42
N ALA A 19 5.07 -15.94 8.63
CA ALA A 19 5.68 -16.91 7.72
C ALA A 19 5.78 -16.39 6.27
N MET A 20 5.48 -15.14 6.01
CA MET A 20 5.78 -14.50 4.72
C MET A 20 7.22 -14.04 4.73
N SER A 21 8.03 -15.00 4.68
CA SER A 21 9.36 -14.97 5.05
C SER A 21 10.23 -14.41 3.96
N ASP A 22 10.59 -15.05 3.04
CA ASP A 22 11.79 -14.71 2.29
C ASP A 22 11.39 -14.42 0.84
N LEU A 23 11.45 -13.13 0.46
CA LEU A 23 11.24 -12.70 -0.93
C LEU A 23 12.12 -13.46 -1.92
N LEU A 24 13.21 -14.05 -1.44
CA LEU A 24 14.18 -14.77 -2.26
C LEU A 24 13.93 -16.29 -2.27
N LEU A 25 13.36 -16.84 -1.22
CA LEU A 25 13.23 -18.30 -1.05
C LEU A 25 11.80 -18.79 -1.30
N ASP A 26 10.79 -17.99 -1.00
CA ASP A 26 9.40 -18.40 -1.08
C ASP A 26 8.72 -17.91 -2.37
N ALA A 27 7.82 -18.72 -2.90
CA ALA A 27 6.95 -18.30 -3.98
C ALA A 27 5.99 -17.20 -3.48
N LEU A 28 5.94 -16.08 -4.19
CA LEU A 28 5.04 -14.98 -3.85
C LEU A 28 3.57 -15.43 -3.89
N PRO A 29 2.73 -15.02 -2.93
CA PRO A 29 1.36 -15.47 -2.84
C PRO A 29 0.51 -15.02 -4.04
N THR A 30 -0.16 -15.99 -4.66
CA THR A 30 -1.09 -15.78 -5.78
C THR A 30 -2.47 -16.34 -5.50
N ARG A 31 -2.66 -16.99 -4.34
CA ARG A 31 -3.91 -17.63 -3.92
C ARG A 31 -4.12 -17.51 -2.42
N TRP A 32 -5.39 -17.48 -2.02
CA TRP A 32 -5.84 -17.58 -0.64
C TRP A 32 -6.96 -18.61 -0.52
N HIS A 33 -6.77 -19.64 0.30
CA HIS A 33 -7.72 -20.77 0.45
C HIS A 33 -8.25 -21.33 -0.89
N GLY A 34 -7.36 -21.44 -1.89
CA GLY A 34 -7.72 -21.93 -3.22
C GLY A 34 -8.27 -20.87 -4.17
N HIS A 35 -8.65 -19.68 -3.68
CA HIS A 35 -9.12 -18.56 -4.49
C HIS A 35 -7.95 -17.77 -5.08
N GLU A 36 -8.00 -17.52 -6.37
CA GLU A 36 -6.96 -16.74 -7.05
C GLU A 36 -7.08 -15.25 -6.72
N ILE A 37 -5.96 -14.65 -6.30
CA ILE A 37 -5.85 -13.21 -6.11
C ILE A 37 -5.23 -12.52 -7.33
N ILE A 38 -5.38 -11.20 -7.38
CA ILE A 38 -4.68 -10.32 -8.30
C ILE A 38 -3.53 -9.68 -7.53
N PRO A 39 -2.33 -10.28 -7.52
CA PRO A 39 -1.22 -9.84 -6.68
C PRO A 39 -0.50 -8.60 -7.23
N ASP A 40 -1.04 -8.00 -8.28
CA ASP A 40 -0.53 -6.76 -8.89
C ASP A 40 -0.60 -5.60 -7.88
N PHE A 41 0.30 -4.62 -8.01
CA PHE A 41 0.36 -3.48 -7.09
C PHE A 41 -0.87 -2.55 -7.17
N ARG A 42 -1.58 -2.52 -8.29
CA ARG A 42 -2.68 -1.57 -8.53
C ARG A 42 -3.86 -1.69 -7.57
N PRO A 43 -4.35 -2.88 -7.19
CA PRO A 43 -5.34 -3.02 -6.13
C PRO A 43 -4.91 -2.39 -4.80
N MET A 44 -3.63 -2.52 -4.44
CA MET A 44 -3.10 -1.96 -3.19
C MET A 44 -2.94 -0.44 -3.27
N VAL A 45 -2.44 0.07 -4.39
CA VAL A 45 -2.39 1.53 -4.64
C VAL A 45 -3.80 2.14 -4.63
N TRP A 46 -4.79 1.47 -5.21
CA TRP A 46 -6.18 1.90 -5.14
C TRP A 46 -6.68 1.94 -3.69
N LEU A 47 -6.40 0.92 -2.89
CA LEU A 47 -6.78 0.84 -1.49
C LEU A 47 -6.23 2.03 -0.69
N VAL A 48 -4.92 2.28 -0.80
CA VAL A 48 -4.25 3.41 -0.11
C VAL A 48 -4.84 4.74 -0.56
N ASN A 49 -4.99 4.96 -1.85
CA ASN A 49 -5.55 6.21 -2.39
C ASN A 49 -6.97 6.46 -1.88
N THR A 50 -7.78 5.41 -1.77
CA THR A 50 -9.16 5.50 -1.26
C THR A 50 -9.17 5.89 0.22
N TYR A 51 -8.27 5.32 1.02
CA TYR A 51 -8.14 5.66 2.45
C TYR A 51 -7.62 7.08 2.67
N VAL A 52 -6.52 7.43 2.02
CA VAL A 52 -5.90 8.77 2.15
C VAL A 52 -6.90 9.87 1.82
N ARG A 53 -7.85 9.62 0.94
CA ARG A 53 -8.87 10.60 0.52
C ARG A 53 -10.21 10.48 1.25
N GLY A 54 -10.32 9.58 2.22
CA GLY A 54 -11.57 9.36 2.95
C GLY A 54 -12.73 8.88 2.06
N GLN A 55 -12.43 8.23 0.93
CA GLN A 55 -13.42 7.79 -0.07
C GLN A 55 -13.98 6.40 0.23
N THR A 56 -13.96 5.98 1.48
CA THR A 56 -14.49 4.67 1.91
C THR A 56 -16.01 4.64 2.04
N GLY A 57 -16.66 5.83 2.05
CA GLY A 57 -18.10 5.96 2.21
C GLY A 57 -18.60 5.58 3.61
N ASP A 58 -19.93 5.65 3.78
CA ASP A 58 -20.60 5.29 5.03
C ASP A 58 -21.02 3.82 5.10
N ASP A 59 -20.87 3.07 4.00
CA ASP A 59 -21.13 1.63 3.91
C ASP A 59 -19.83 0.81 3.90
N PRO A 60 -19.36 0.33 5.06
CA PRO A 60 -18.13 -0.44 5.16
C PRO A 60 -18.19 -1.75 4.39
N LEU A 61 -19.36 -2.41 4.39
CA LEU A 61 -19.50 -3.70 3.70
C LEU A 61 -19.47 -3.53 2.18
N GLY A 62 -20.16 -2.52 1.65
CA GLY A 62 -20.10 -2.16 0.24
C GLY A 62 -18.71 -1.76 -0.21
N PHE A 63 -17.96 -1.07 0.64
CA PHE A 63 -16.55 -0.77 0.39
C PHE A 63 -15.71 -2.05 0.32
N ALA A 64 -15.85 -2.96 1.30
CA ALA A 64 -15.14 -4.24 1.31
C ALA A 64 -15.45 -5.05 0.04
N VAL A 65 -16.72 -5.16 -0.36
CA VAL A 65 -17.12 -5.82 -1.62
C VAL A 65 -16.41 -5.18 -2.82
N SER A 66 -16.35 -3.85 -2.89
CA SER A 66 -15.65 -3.13 -3.95
C SER A 66 -14.15 -3.43 -3.99
N ALA A 67 -13.53 -3.62 -2.82
CA ALA A 67 -12.14 -4.00 -2.68
C ALA A 67 -11.91 -5.45 -3.14
N LEU A 68 -12.80 -6.39 -2.75
CA LEU A 68 -12.71 -7.78 -3.18
C LEU A 68 -12.77 -7.94 -4.69
N TRP A 69 -13.62 -7.18 -5.39
CA TRP A 69 -13.68 -7.17 -6.85
C TRP A 69 -12.38 -6.72 -7.54
N ARG A 70 -11.53 -6.00 -6.84
CA ARG A 70 -10.22 -5.58 -7.35
C ARG A 70 -9.12 -6.55 -7.00
N PHE A 71 -9.27 -7.27 -5.90
CA PHE A 71 -8.21 -8.11 -5.35
C PHE A 71 -8.34 -9.58 -5.72
N TYR A 72 -9.57 -10.12 -5.85
CA TYR A 72 -9.81 -11.50 -6.26
C TYR A 72 -10.23 -11.57 -7.73
N LYS A 73 -9.82 -12.65 -8.43
CA LYS A 73 -10.29 -12.89 -9.79
C LYS A 73 -11.77 -13.22 -9.85
N ASP A 74 -12.25 -13.95 -8.85
CA ASP A 74 -13.66 -14.31 -8.69
C ASP A 74 -14.07 -14.19 -7.22
N PRO A 75 -14.67 -13.04 -6.80
CA PRO A 75 -15.13 -12.83 -5.44
C PRO A 75 -16.53 -13.37 -5.15
N HIS A 76 -17.27 -13.90 -6.13
CA HIS A 76 -18.67 -14.32 -5.96
C HIS A 76 -18.89 -15.27 -4.80
N CYS A 77 -17.93 -16.15 -4.51
CA CYS A 77 -18.03 -17.12 -3.42
C CYS A 77 -18.06 -16.51 -2.02
N PHE A 78 -17.66 -15.25 -1.88
CA PHE A 78 -17.68 -14.52 -0.60
C PHE A 78 -18.96 -13.71 -0.40
N LEU A 79 -19.59 -13.24 -1.50
CA LEU A 79 -20.61 -12.18 -1.47
C LEU A 79 -21.95 -12.61 -0.87
N ASN A 80 -22.18 -13.89 -0.64
CA ASN A 80 -23.40 -14.43 -0.05
C ASN A 80 -23.38 -14.52 1.48
N ASP A 81 -22.26 -14.14 2.12
CA ASP A 81 -22.05 -14.29 3.55
C ASP A 81 -21.18 -13.12 4.06
N PRO A 82 -21.73 -12.24 4.92
CA PRO A 82 -20.98 -11.12 5.47
C PRO A 82 -19.68 -11.52 6.15
N GLN A 83 -19.64 -12.67 6.87
CA GLN A 83 -18.44 -13.12 7.54
C GLN A 83 -17.34 -13.47 6.52
N LYS A 84 -17.70 -14.11 5.40
CA LYS A 84 -16.74 -14.42 4.34
C LYS A 84 -16.19 -13.16 3.67
N ILE A 85 -17.01 -12.11 3.52
CA ILE A 85 -16.56 -10.82 3.01
C ILE A 85 -15.51 -10.24 3.96
N ILE A 86 -15.78 -10.26 5.28
CA ILE A 86 -14.87 -9.74 6.30
C ILE A 86 -13.54 -10.54 6.28
N ASP A 87 -13.61 -11.87 6.25
CA ASP A 87 -12.41 -12.72 6.26
C ASP A 87 -11.56 -12.51 4.99
N ALA A 88 -12.22 -12.45 3.82
CA ALA A 88 -11.54 -12.22 2.55
C ALA A 88 -10.91 -10.81 2.46
N TYR A 89 -11.61 -9.81 3.02
CA TYR A 89 -11.10 -8.45 3.12
C TYR A 89 -9.94 -8.37 4.11
N GLY A 90 -10.04 -9.02 5.26
CA GLY A 90 -8.96 -9.13 6.24
C GLY A 90 -7.67 -9.69 5.62
N TYR A 91 -7.79 -10.75 4.79
CA TYR A 91 -6.63 -11.25 4.06
C TYR A 91 -6.02 -10.23 3.09
N MET A 92 -6.85 -9.45 2.38
CA MET A 92 -6.34 -8.39 1.50
C MET A 92 -5.51 -7.36 2.28
N ILE A 93 -5.94 -7.01 3.50
CA ILE A 93 -5.20 -6.10 4.38
C ILE A 93 -3.89 -6.75 4.86
N GLU A 94 -3.91 -8.02 5.25
CA GLU A 94 -2.67 -8.72 5.63
C GLU A 94 -1.70 -8.85 4.45
N PHE A 95 -2.20 -9.05 3.23
CA PHE A 95 -1.38 -9.02 2.02
C PHE A 95 -0.76 -7.63 1.78
N TYR A 96 -1.52 -6.56 2.01
CA TYR A 96 -1.00 -5.20 1.97
C TYR A 96 0.14 -5.00 2.97
N LYS A 97 -0.08 -5.32 4.24
CA LYS A 97 0.91 -5.19 5.34
C LYS A 97 2.18 -5.97 5.08
N ALA A 98 2.05 -7.17 4.54
CA ALA A 98 3.22 -7.99 4.21
C ALA A 98 4.10 -7.35 3.12
N GLY A 99 3.51 -6.66 2.15
CA GLY A 99 4.26 -5.87 1.16
C GLY A 99 4.96 -4.65 1.78
N GLU A 100 4.32 -3.95 2.72
CA GLU A 100 4.95 -2.86 3.46
C GLU A 100 6.17 -3.35 4.27
N LYS A 101 6.03 -4.46 4.99
CA LYS A 101 7.14 -5.08 5.74
C LYS A 101 8.31 -5.49 4.84
N ALA A 102 8.02 -5.95 3.62
CA ALA A 102 9.05 -6.26 2.64
C ALA A 102 9.84 -5.00 2.22
N ALA A 103 9.17 -3.84 2.16
CA ALA A 103 9.80 -2.56 1.88
C ALA A 103 10.67 -2.05 3.03
N GLU A 104 10.19 -2.18 4.28
CA GLU A 104 10.95 -1.81 5.48
C GLU A 104 12.27 -2.59 5.60
N SER A 105 12.24 -3.88 5.27
CA SER A 105 13.45 -4.71 5.24
C SER A 105 14.45 -4.26 4.19
N ALA A 106 14.00 -3.67 3.08
CA ALA A 106 14.87 -3.12 2.04
C ALA A 106 15.40 -1.72 2.37
N ALA A 107 14.71 -0.97 3.24
CA ALA A 107 15.04 0.42 3.60
C ALA A 107 15.79 0.56 4.94
N ALA A 108 16.20 -0.55 5.57
CA ALA A 108 16.69 -0.60 6.96
C ALA A 108 17.93 0.26 7.30
N GLU A 109 18.51 0.98 6.36
CA GLU A 109 19.64 1.90 6.59
C GLU A 109 19.26 3.40 6.52
N SER A 110 17.99 3.75 6.28
CA SER A 110 17.57 5.14 6.01
C SER A 110 16.53 5.70 6.99
N SER A 111 16.47 5.24 8.24
CA SER A 111 15.53 5.79 9.21
C SER A 111 16.09 6.98 9.96
N THR A 112 15.96 8.17 9.40
CA THR A 112 15.84 9.41 10.18
C THR A 112 14.39 9.58 10.62
N ALA A 113 14.19 10.15 11.81
CA ALA A 113 12.92 10.29 12.52
C ALA A 113 11.75 10.79 11.65
N PRO A 114 10.50 10.42 11.96
CA PRO A 114 9.36 10.80 11.17
C PRO A 114 9.14 12.31 11.22
N SER A 115 9.43 12.99 10.13
CA SER A 115 8.89 14.31 9.88
C SER A 115 7.36 14.19 9.75
N SER A 116 6.62 15.14 10.29
CA SER A 116 5.17 15.14 10.43
C SER A 116 4.35 15.20 9.12
N GLY A 117 4.88 14.72 7.99
CA GLY A 117 4.25 14.81 6.68
C GLY A 117 4.43 13.56 5.81
N LEU A 118 3.51 13.35 4.86
CA LEU A 118 3.63 12.30 3.85
C LEU A 118 4.84 12.56 2.95
N ALA A 119 5.73 11.57 2.83
CA ALA A 119 6.87 11.64 1.89
C ALA A 119 6.39 11.60 0.43
N PHE A 120 5.30 10.88 0.14
CA PHE A 120 4.73 10.73 -1.20
C PHE A 120 3.23 10.45 -1.16
N ASP A 121 2.59 10.60 -2.31
CA ASP A 121 1.21 10.19 -2.56
C ASP A 121 1.15 9.49 -3.93
N TYR A 122 0.59 8.29 -3.99
CA TYR A 122 0.57 7.48 -5.21
C TYR A 122 -0.16 8.15 -6.38
N GLN A 123 -1.14 9.00 -6.14
CA GLN A 123 -1.90 9.66 -7.19
C GLN A 123 -1.22 10.96 -7.65
N CYS A 124 -0.77 11.79 -6.69
CA CYS A 124 -0.12 13.05 -7.01
C CYS A 124 1.25 12.82 -7.67
N ASP A 125 1.97 11.80 -7.21
CA ASP A 125 3.33 11.51 -7.66
C ASP A 125 3.41 10.41 -8.73
N ALA A 126 2.26 9.96 -9.28
CA ALA A 126 2.20 8.85 -10.21
C ALA A 126 3.21 8.98 -11.37
N GLY A 127 3.34 10.18 -11.95
CA GLY A 127 4.27 10.44 -13.05
C GLY A 127 5.74 10.27 -12.64
N TYR A 128 6.10 10.76 -11.45
CA TYR A 128 7.46 10.62 -10.91
C TYR A 128 7.78 9.17 -10.56
N ILE A 129 6.81 8.43 -10.03
CA ILE A 129 6.96 7.00 -9.70
C ILE A 129 7.19 6.19 -10.98
N VAL A 130 6.36 6.38 -12.02
CA VAL A 130 6.51 5.70 -13.31
C VAL A 130 7.87 6.02 -13.93
N ALA A 131 8.28 7.29 -13.95
CA ALA A 131 9.57 7.71 -14.51
C ALA A 131 10.75 7.11 -13.72
N ALA A 132 10.67 7.06 -12.38
CA ALA A 132 11.71 6.49 -11.53
C ALA A 132 11.88 4.98 -11.77
N PHE A 133 10.79 4.21 -11.88
CA PHE A 133 10.85 2.79 -12.20
C PHE A 133 11.43 2.53 -13.59
N GLN A 134 11.02 3.33 -14.57
CA GLN A 134 11.58 3.23 -15.92
C GLN A 134 13.07 3.56 -15.94
N GLN A 135 13.49 4.61 -15.24
CA GLN A 135 14.89 5.03 -15.15
C GLN A 135 15.76 4.03 -14.41
N ALA A 136 15.31 3.58 -13.22
CA ALA A 136 16.13 2.74 -12.34
C ALA A 136 16.16 1.27 -12.77
N TYR A 137 15.03 0.76 -13.25
CA TYR A 137 14.84 -0.69 -13.43
C TYR A 137 14.43 -1.09 -14.85
N GLY A 138 14.18 -0.14 -15.75
CA GLY A 138 13.63 -0.41 -17.07
C GLY A 138 12.19 -0.91 -17.07
N ILE A 139 11.47 -0.79 -15.94
CA ILE A 139 10.10 -1.29 -15.77
C ILE A 139 9.10 -0.21 -16.16
N ASP A 140 8.25 -0.48 -17.14
CA ASP A 140 7.10 0.36 -17.48
C ASP A 140 5.88 -0.05 -16.64
N LEU A 141 5.65 0.65 -15.54
CA LEU A 141 4.52 0.40 -14.64
C LEU A 141 3.15 0.60 -15.31
N THR A 142 3.07 1.27 -16.45
CA THR A 142 1.80 1.45 -17.17
C THR A 142 1.38 0.19 -17.94
N ARG A 143 2.33 -0.65 -18.29
CA ARG A 143 2.16 -1.84 -19.14
C ARG A 143 2.40 -3.14 -18.38
N GLU A 144 3.42 -3.18 -17.54
CA GLU A 144 3.85 -4.39 -16.86
C GLU A 144 3.02 -4.65 -15.60
N LYS A 145 2.80 -5.94 -15.34
CA LYS A 145 2.23 -6.42 -14.08
C LYS A 145 3.37 -6.68 -13.10
N LEU A 146 3.28 -6.08 -11.94
CA LEU A 146 4.28 -6.23 -10.90
C LEU A 146 3.60 -6.64 -9.60
N HIS A 147 4.06 -7.74 -9.01
CA HIS A 147 3.56 -8.20 -7.72
C HIS A 147 3.75 -7.11 -6.65
N TRP A 148 2.77 -6.92 -5.77
CA TRP A 148 2.78 -5.87 -4.74
C TRP A 148 4.08 -5.84 -3.92
N PHE A 149 4.55 -6.99 -3.43
CA PHE A 149 5.76 -7.06 -2.61
C PHE A 149 7.00 -6.63 -3.40
N ARG A 150 7.10 -7.05 -4.65
CA ARG A 150 8.20 -6.63 -5.52
C ARG A 150 8.13 -5.14 -5.83
N PHE A 151 6.93 -4.62 -6.09
CA PHE A 151 6.73 -3.17 -6.27
C PHE A 151 7.20 -2.38 -5.05
N ARG A 152 6.81 -2.80 -3.84
CA ARG A 152 7.18 -2.11 -2.61
C ARG A 152 8.69 -2.16 -2.35
N ALA A 153 9.31 -3.32 -2.53
CA ALA A 153 10.76 -3.46 -2.36
C ALA A 153 11.54 -2.58 -3.35
N LEU A 154 11.16 -2.57 -4.63
CA LEU A 154 11.79 -1.72 -5.63
C LEU A 154 11.53 -0.22 -5.37
N PHE A 155 10.33 0.14 -4.94
CA PHE A 155 10.01 1.53 -4.60
C PHE A 155 10.82 2.04 -3.40
N ALA A 156 10.97 1.23 -2.36
CA ALA A 156 11.79 1.55 -1.19
C ALA A 156 13.30 1.65 -1.52
N ALA A 157 13.76 0.89 -2.50
CA ALA A 157 15.16 0.86 -2.95
C ALA A 157 15.42 1.76 -4.16
N LEU A 158 14.58 2.76 -4.43
CA LEU A 158 14.81 3.69 -5.54
C LEU A 158 16.15 4.42 -5.35
N PRO A 159 17.01 4.45 -6.40
CA PRO A 159 18.26 5.20 -6.35
C PRO A 159 18.05 6.69 -6.05
N GLU A 160 18.93 7.27 -5.25
CA GLU A 160 18.89 8.69 -4.85
C GLU A 160 18.93 9.67 -6.04
N GLU A 161 19.48 9.25 -7.17
CA GLU A 161 19.55 10.04 -8.40
C GLU A 161 18.18 10.23 -9.05
N THR A 162 17.20 9.39 -8.74
CA THR A 162 15.86 9.53 -9.30
C THR A 162 15.16 10.77 -8.73
N LEU A 163 14.37 11.43 -9.58
CA LEU A 163 13.64 12.62 -9.13
C LEU A 163 12.64 12.28 -8.00
N MET A 164 12.03 11.09 -8.06
CA MET A 164 11.10 10.65 -7.02
C MET A 164 11.77 10.51 -5.65
N ALA A 165 12.95 9.88 -5.59
CA ALA A 165 13.72 9.77 -4.34
C ALA A 165 14.10 11.14 -3.78
N LYS A 166 14.57 12.07 -4.65
CA LYS A 166 14.86 13.45 -4.26
C LYS A 166 13.64 14.19 -3.72
N ILE A 167 12.48 14.07 -4.36
CA ILE A 167 11.22 14.67 -3.91
C ILE A 167 10.85 14.16 -2.52
N MET A 168 10.92 12.87 -2.29
CA MET A 168 10.66 12.27 -0.97
C MET A 168 11.63 12.84 0.07
N GLY A 169 12.92 12.91 -0.24
CA GLY A 169 13.94 13.49 0.64
C GLY A 169 13.66 14.97 0.96
N TRP A 170 13.38 15.80 -0.04
CA TRP A 170 13.07 17.21 0.19
C TRP A 170 11.84 17.42 1.05
N ARG A 171 10.76 16.66 0.86
CA ARG A 171 9.52 16.76 1.64
C ARG A 171 9.71 16.40 3.12
N THR A 172 10.63 15.48 3.41
CA THR A 172 10.87 14.98 4.77
C THR A 172 12.07 15.64 5.46
N MET A 173 12.84 16.45 4.74
CA MET A 173 14.04 17.10 5.24
C MET A 173 13.74 18.09 6.37
N ASP A 174 14.53 18.04 7.45
CA ASP A 174 14.49 19.07 8.49
C ASP A 174 15.31 20.30 8.09
N LEU A 175 14.60 21.40 7.84
CA LEU A 175 15.24 22.66 7.48
C LEU A 175 15.98 23.35 8.64
N SER A 176 15.82 22.91 9.88
CA SER A 176 16.53 23.47 11.02
C SER A 176 18.03 23.18 10.99
N GLU A 177 18.44 22.13 10.27
CA GLU A 177 19.83 21.75 10.10
C GLU A 177 20.61 22.66 9.10
N TYR A 178 19.91 23.53 8.37
CA TYR A 178 20.49 24.37 7.34
C TYR A 178 20.34 25.84 7.68
N GLU A 179 21.29 26.68 7.19
CA GLU A 179 21.31 28.12 7.40
C GLU A 179 21.45 28.88 6.09
N GLY A 180 21.11 30.18 6.12
CA GLY A 180 21.35 31.11 5.03
C GLY A 180 20.72 30.69 3.69
N SER A 181 21.51 30.76 2.63
CA SER A 181 21.08 30.48 1.26
C SER A 181 20.71 28.98 1.04
N MET A 182 21.35 28.08 1.76
CA MET A 182 21.03 26.65 1.67
C MET A 182 19.64 26.34 2.22
N ARG A 183 19.29 26.91 3.37
CA ARG A 183 17.94 26.80 3.92
C ARG A 183 16.88 27.36 2.99
N ALA A 184 17.14 28.54 2.41
CA ALA A 184 16.23 29.16 1.45
C ALA A 184 16.04 28.27 0.21
N HIS A 185 17.10 27.67 -0.31
CA HIS A 185 17.04 26.77 -1.46
C HIS A 185 16.21 25.53 -1.17
N TYR A 186 16.43 24.85 -0.03
CA TYR A 186 15.65 23.66 0.31
C TYR A 186 14.19 23.99 0.66
N ALA A 187 13.91 25.16 1.23
CA ALA A 187 12.55 25.63 1.46
C ALA A 187 11.79 25.82 0.14
N ASP A 188 12.43 26.39 -0.89
CA ASP A 188 11.87 26.54 -2.24
C ASP A 188 11.56 25.16 -2.85
N LEU A 189 12.47 24.18 -2.72
CA LEU A 189 12.24 22.83 -3.20
C LEU A 189 11.09 22.13 -2.46
N GLN A 190 10.99 22.27 -1.13
CA GLN A 190 9.87 21.74 -0.35
C GLN A 190 8.54 22.35 -0.80
N GLU A 191 8.48 23.64 -1.02
CA GLU A 191 7.26 24.31 -1.48
C GLU A 191 6.90 23.92 -2.92
N ARG A 192 7.87 23.89 -3.81
CA ARG A 192 7.70 23.53 -5.23
C ARG A 192 7.15 22.11 -5.43
N PHE A 193 7.61 21.16 -4.62
CA PHE A 193 7.20 19.75 -4.70
C PHE A 193 6.23 19.36 -3.59
N ALA A 194 5.67 20.32 -2.87
CA ALA A 194 4.71 20.05 -1.82
C ALA A 194 3.48 19.31 -2.34
N LEU A 195 2.97 18.38 -1.54
CA LEU A 195 1.66 17.78 -1.79
C LEU A 195 0.55 18.85 -1.68
N PRO A 196 -0.62 18.65 -2.30
CA PRO A 196 -1.78 19.50 -2.11
C PRO A 196 -2.08 19.78 -0.63
N ALA A 197 -2.62 20.95 -0.32
CA ALA A 197 -2.83 21.40 1.06
C ALA A 197 -3.69 20.42 1.88
N GLU A 198 -4.63 19.74 1.22
CA GLU A 198 -5.51 18.74 1.82
C GLU A 198 -4.75 17.50 2.31
N LEU A 199 -3.58 17.23 1.74
CA LEU A 199 -2.70 16.12 2.12
C LEU A 199 -1.52 16.58 2.99
N ARG A 200 -1.36 17.90 3.19
CA ARG A 200 -0.32 18.52 4.02
C ARG A 200 -0.91 18.92 5.36
N GLY A 201 -0.62 18.23 6.36
CA GLY A 201 -0.92 18.70 7.70
C GLY A 201 -2.12 18.00 8.36
N GLY A 202 -1.98 17.80 9.64
CA GLY A 202 -2.80 17.02 10.54
C GLY A 202 -4.28 17.36 10.68
N ALA A 203 -4.89 18.06 9.76
CA ALA A 203 -6.34 18.20 9.67
C ALA A 203 -6.97 17.12 8.79
N ALA A 204 -6.28 16.67 7.72
CA ALA A 204 -6.55 15.36 7.14
C ALA A 204 -5.66 14.37 7.92
N ARG A 205 -6.16 13.85 9.02
CA ARG A 205 -5.59 12.68 9.66
C ARG A 205 -5.53 11.61 8.58
N VAL A 206 -4.35 11.42 8.00
CA VAL A 206 -4.09 10.27 7.14
C VAL A 206 -4.24 9.08 8.04
N VAL A 207 -5.47 8.55 8.06
CA VAL A 207 -5.77 7.32 8.78
C VAL A 207 -4.96 6.25 8.07
N SER A 208 -4.00 5.68 8.77
CA SER A 208 -3.21 4.59 8.19
C SER A 208 -4.16 3.45 7.79
N VAL A 209 -3.74 2.62 6.84
CA VAL A 209 -4.52 1.44 6.46
C VAL A 209 -4.82 0.60 7.71
N GLU A 210 -3.87 0.53 8.67
CA GLU A 210 -3.99 -0.18 9.94
C GLU A 210 -5.06 0.42 10.86
N GLU A 211 -5.09 1.74 11.00
CA GLU A 211 -6.09 2.42 11.83
C GLU A 211 -7.50 2.29 11.23
N HIS A 212 -7.58 2.38 9.89
CA HIS A 212 -8.85 2.21 9.20
C HIS A 212 -9.36 0.76 9.29
N ASP A 213 -8.46 -0.22 9.14
CA ASP A 213 -8.76 -1.64 9.31
C ASP A 213 -9.27 -1.93 10.73
N ALA A 214 -8.61 -1.41 11.75
CA ALA A 214 -9.06 -1.54 13.14
C ALA A 214 -10.45 -0.96 13.34
N ALA A 215 -10.73 0.22 12.79
CA ALA A 215 -12.04 0.86 12.85
C ALA A 215 -13.10 0.09 12.04
N PHE A 216 -12.74 -0.48 10.89
CA PHE A 216 -13.60 -1.32 10.07
C PHE A 216 -13.99 -2.58 10.84
N LEU A 217 -13.02 -3.33 11.35
CA LEU A 217 -13.27 -4.57 12.10
C LEU A 217 -14.05 -4.32 13.40
N ALA A 218 -13.87 -3.19 14.04
CA ALA A 218 -14.63 -2.83 15.25
C ALA A 218 -16.14 -2.71 14.98
N ARG A 219 -16.55 -2.33 13.76
CA ARG A 219 -17.98 -2.21 13.38
C ARG A 219 -18.70 -3.55 13.24
N PHE A 220 -17.96 -4.67 13.14
CA PHE A 220 -18.50 -6.03 12.95
C PHE A 220 -18.34 -6.92 14.20
N ARG A 221 -17.79 -6.40 15.30
CA ARG A 221 -17.60 -7.14 16.57
C ARG A 221 -18.80 -7.07 17.52
N HIS A 222 -20.00 -6.77 17.00
CA HIS A 222 -21.24 -6.74 17.80
C HIS A 222 -22.20 -7.86 17.41
#